data_cc9404a6f0b4711e2c770e8db1610f64
#
_entry.id   cc9404a6f0b4711e2c770e8db1610f64
#
_cell.length_a   1.000
_cell.length_b   1.000
_cell.length_c   1.000
_cell.angle_alpha   90.00
_cell.angle_beta   90.00
_cell.angle_gamma   90.00
#
_symmetry.space_group_name_H-M   'P 1'
#
loop_
_entity.id
_entity.type
_entity.pdbx_description
1 polymer ?
#
loop_
_entity_poly.entity_id
_entity_poly.type
_entity_poly.pdbx_seq_one_letter_code
_entity_poly.pdbx_strand_id
1 'polypeptide(L)'
;MAEMKIAIAEDNRQALDMLGNILESDKEIQVVGKAENGTDAYNMIVKTKPDIVFLDVVMPGMDGISVMERIKANQDCSADTSFVMITAASSENLTADAFRMGACYYIVKPFSKEAVLDKVHRLKNYRNRASTLAGSRKVEPYMVSAEYERQNLESDVTQILHEIGIPAHIK
;
A
#
# COMPACT_ATOMS: atom_id res chain seq x y z
N MET A 1 14.72 5.32 -17.71
CA MET A 1 13.53 4.87 -17.01
C MET A 1 13.35 5.67 -15.75
N ALA A 2 12.16 6.14 -15.54
CA ALA A 2 11.86 6.92 -14.35
C ALA A 2 11.91 6.01 -13.11
N GLU A 3 12.53 6.50 -12.05
CA GLU A 3 12.53 5.80 -10.78
C GLU A 3 11.17 5.91 -10.14
N MET A 4 10.79 4.88 -9.37
CA MET A 4 9.57 4.93 -8.57
C MET A 4 9.84 5.74 -7.32
N LYS A 5 9.06 6.78 -7.13
CA LYS A 5 9.14 7.60 -5.92
C LYS A 5 8.29 6.98 -4.84
N ILE A 6 8.89 6.61 -3.73
CA ILE A 6 8.19 5.93 -2.65
C ILE A 6 8.38 6.69 -1.36
N ALA A 7 7.29 6.87 -0.63
CA ALA A 7 7.31 7.45 0.70
C ALA A 7 6.89 6.39 1.72
N ILE A 8 7.35 6.54 2.94
CA ILE A 8 7.09 5.59 4.02
C ILE A 8 6.58 6.32 5.23
N ALA A 9 5.52 5.80 5.83
CA ALA A 9 5.01 6.31 7.10
C ALA A 9 4.85 5.13 8.06
N GLU A 10 5.61 5.13 9.14
CA GLU A 10 5.68 4.05 10.10
C GLU A 10 6.18 4.60 11.42
N ASP A 11 5.42 4.39 12.50
CA ASP A 11 5.78 4.96 13.80
C ASP A 11 6.89 4.20 14.52
N ASN A 12 7.10 2.93 14.19
CA ASN A 12 8.19 2.16 14.77
C ASN A 12 9.48 2.46 14.00
N ARG A 13 10.45 3.06 14.68
CA ARG A 13 11.69 3.50 14.03
C ARG A 13 12.46 2.36 13.38
N GLN A 14 12.52 1.21 14.05
CA GLN A 14 13.21 0.06 13.47
C GLN A 14 12.54 -0.43 12.20
N ALA A 15 11.22 -0.50 12.20
CA ALA A 15 10.48 -0.92 11.01
C ALA A 15 10.63 0.11 9.90
N LEU A 16 10.62 1.38 10.24
CA LEU A 16 10.81 2.46 9.28
C LEU A 16 12.18 2.35 8.60
N ASP A 17 13.22 2.17 9.40
CA ASP A 17 14.59 2.06 8.88
C ASP A 17 14.75 0.79 8.04
N MET A 18 14.20 -0.32 8.51
CA MET A 18 14.25 -1.58 7.77
C MET A 18 13.56 -1.46 6.42
N LEU A 19 12.38 -0.88 6.41
CA LEU A 19 11.62 -0.69 5.18
C LEU A 19 12.37 0.23 4.22
N GLY A 20 12.94 1.30 4.73
CA GLY A 20 13.75 2.20 3.93
C GLY A 20 14.95 1.49 3.30
N ASN A 21 15.66 0.68 4.08
CA ASN A 21 16.80 -0.07 3.58
C ASN A 21 16.40 -1.07 2.50
N ILE A 22 15.28 -1.76 2.71
CA ILE A 22 14.77 -2.69 1.71
C ILE A 22 14.48 -1.98 0.39
N LEU A 23 13.78 -0.87 0.47
CA LEU A 23 13.40 -0.13 -0.73
C LEU A 23 14.62 0.46 -1.43
N GLU A 24 15.54 1.02 -0.65
CA GLU A 24 16.74 1.62 -1.22
C GLU A 24 17.71 0.61 -1.81
N SER A 25 17.52 -0.68 -1.53
CA SER A 25 18.33 -1.72 -2.16
C SER A 25 18.01 -1.92 -3.63
N ASP A 26 16.88 -1.39 -4.09
CA ASP A 26 16.48 -1.48 -5.50
C ASP A 26 16.83 -0.18 -6.21
N LYS A 27 17.62 -0.27 -7.27
CA LYS A 27 18.08 0.91 -7.99
C LYS A 27 16.97 1.69 -8.69
N GLU A 28 15.83 1.05 -8.92
CA GLU A 28 14.70 1.69 -9.58
C GLU A 28 13.77 2.40 -8.61
N ILE A 29 14.12 2.41 -7.33
CA ILE A 29 13.32 3.03 -6.29
C ILE A 29 14.05 4.22 -5.69
N GLN A 30 13.33 5.33 -5.55
CA GLN A 30 13.81 6.49 -4.84
C GLN A 30 12.90 6.73 -3.63
N VAL A 31 13.45 6.64 -2.43
CA VAL A 31 12.70 6.96 -1.21
C VAL A 31 12.70 8.47 -1.05
N VAL A 32 11.54 9.08 -1.24
CA VAL A 32 11.42 10.53 -1.26
C VAL A 32 11.06 11.13 0.09
N GLY A 33 10.67 10.31 1.05
CA GLY A 33 10.35 10.82 2.37
C GLY A 33 10.00 9.72 3.34
N LYS A 34 10.16 10.02 4.63
CA LYS A 34 9.82 9.13 5.73
C LYS A 34 9.11 9.94 6.80
N ALA A 35 8.11 9.35 7.44
CA ALA A 35 7.37 9.99 8.51
C ALA A 35 7.07 8.98 9.60
N GLU A 36 6.93 9.46 10.85
CA GLU A 36 6.69 8.60 12.01
C GLU A 36 5.31 8.80 12.62
N ASN A 37 4.52 9.66 12.06
CA ASN A 37 3.14 9.89 12.52
C ASN A 37 2.29 10.36 11.35
N GLY A 38 0.99 10.35 11.55
CA GLY A 38 0.05 10.62 10.46
C GLY A 38 0.09 12.04 9.95
N THR A 39 0.26 13.02 10.83
CA THR A 39 0.30 14.42 10.41
C THR A 39 1.51 14.69 9.53
N ASP A 40 2.68 14.22 9.97
CA ASP A 40 3.88 14.38 9.17
C ASP A 40 3.79 13.58 7.86
N ALA A 41 3.15 12.42 7.91
CA ALA A 41 2.94 11.61 6.71
C ALA A 41 2.10 12.36 5.69
N TYR A 42 1.00 12.94 6.13
CA TYR A 42 0.14 13.70 5.22
C TYR A 42 0.93 14.84 4.56
N ASN A 43 1.62 15.65 5.37
CA ASN A 43 2.38 16.78 4.85
C ASN A 43 3.48 16.34 3.89
N MET A 44 4.16 15.25 4.23
CA MET A 44 5.20 14.70 3.39
C MET A 44 4.66 14.23 2.03
N ILE A 45 3.53 13.55 2.03
CA ILE A 45 2.92 13.05 0.80
C ILE A 45 2.49 14.21 -0.10
N VAL A 46 1.88 15.22 0.48
CA VAL A 46 1.46 16.40 -0.28
C VAL A 46 2.67 17.07 -0.92
N LYS A 47 3.76 17.16 -0.18
CA LYS A 47 4.97 17.83 -0.66
C LYS A 47 5.72 17.03 -1.72
N THR A 48 5.86 15.72 -1.51
CA THR A 48 6.70 14.89 -2.37
C THR A 48 5.96 14.25 -3.54
N LYS A 49 4.66 14.12 -3.44
CA LYS A 49 3.80 13.50 -4.46
C LYS A 49 4.36 12.17 -4.94
N PRO A 50 4.51 11.19 -4.03
CA PRO A 50 5.12 9.92 -4.38
C PRO A 50 4.20 9.07 -5.26
N ASP A 51 4.81 8.12 -5.96
CA ASP A 51 4.05 7.14 -6.73
C ASP A 51 3.41 6.09 -5.82
N ILE A 52 4.15 5.69 -4.79
CA ILE A 52 3.70 4.67 -3.85
C ILE A 52 3.97 5.17 -2.43
N VAL A 53 3.02 4.91 -1.54
CA VAL A 53 3.20 5.19 -0.11
C VAL A 53 3.01 3.88 0.66
N PHE A 54 4.00 3.52 1.46
CA PHE A 54 3.88 2.45 2.44
C PHE A 54 3.43 3.11 3.75
N LEU A 55 2.27 2.73 4.22
CA LEU A 55 1.56 3.49 5.25
C LEU A 55 1.08 2.56 6.35
N ASP A 56 1.63 2.72 7.55
CA ASP A 56 1.17 1.96 8.71
C ASP A 56 -0.27 2.35 9.03
N VAL A 57 -1.10 1.36 9.27
CA VAL A 57 -2.51 1.59 9.62
C VAL A 57 -2.60 2.30 10.97
N VAL A 58 -1.79 1.87 11.95
CA VAL A 58 -1.85 2.40 13.30
C VAL A 58 -0.67 3.32 13.56
N MET A 59 -0.96 4.61 13.72
CA MET A 59 0.05 5.61 14.04
C MET A 59 -0.51 6.62 15.02
N PRO A 60 0.35 7.26 15.83
CA PRO A 60 -0.13 8.27 16.77
C PRO A 60 -0.72 9.47 16.03
N GLY A 61 -1.72 10.06 16.63
CA GLY A 61 -2.41 11.22 16.07
C GLY A 61 -3.39 10.81 15.00
N MET A 62 -2.99 10.94 13.76
CA MET A 62 -3.80 10.56 12.61
C MET A 62 -3.36 9.18 12.13
N ASP A 63 -4.28 8.21 12.10
CA ASP A 63 -3.95 6.87 11.64
C ASP A 63 -3.77 6.81 10.12
N GLY A 64 -3.28 5.67 9.62
CA GLY A 64 -2.99 5.52 8.21
C GLY A 64 -4.21 5.64 7.31
N ILE A 65 -5.33 5.13 7.75
CA ILE A 65 -6.57 5.22 6.96
C ILE A 65 -6.99 6.67 6.83
N SER A 66 -6.91 7.44 7.91
CA SER A 66 -7.23 8.86 7.87
C SER A 66 -6.29 9.64 6.96
N VAL A 67 -5.00 9.30 6.97
CA VAL A 67 -4.05 9.92 6.05
C VAL A 67 -4.46 9.65 4.61
N MET A 68 -4.77 8.40 4.29
CA MET A 68 -5.16 8.02 2.95
C MET A 68 -6.43 8.74 2.52
N GLU A 69 -7.43 8.83 3.41
CA GLU A 69 -8.66 9.55 3.11
C GLU A 69 -8.40 11.02 2.79
N ARG A 70 -7.56 11.66 3.58
CA ARG A 70 -7.24 13.08 3.38
C ARG A 70 -6.48 13.31 2.08
N ILE A 71 -5.57 12.41 1.74
CA ILE A 71 -4.85 12.51 0.47
C ILE A 71 -5.81 12.35 -0.70
N LYS A 72 -6.70 11.38 -0.63
CA LYS A 72 -7.66 11.14 -1.72
C LYS A 72 -8.65 12.30 -1.86
N ALA A 73 -8.94 13.00 -0.79
CA ALA A 73 -9.80 14.18 -0.83
C ALA A 73 -9.06 15.43 -1.32
N ASN A 74 -7.73 15.41 -1.34
CA ASN A 74 -6.94 16.56 -1.78
C ASN A 74 -6.79 16.51 -3.29
N GLN A 75 -7.41 17.43 -3.97
CA GLN A 75 -7.45 17.44 -5.43
C GLN A 75 -6.08 17.60 -6.08
N ASP A 76 -5.13 18.20 -5.35
CA ASP A 76 -3.80 18.45 -5.91
C ASP A 76 -2.91 17.21 -5.91
N CYS A 77 -3.23 16.18 -5.14
CA CYS A 77 -2.33 15.05 -5.00
C CYS A 77 -3.00 13.68 -5.07
N SER A 78 -4.26 13.61 -5.39
CA SER A 78 -5.03 12.40 -5.20
C SER A 78 -4.93 11.35 -6.29
N ALA A 79 -4.63 11.73 -7.52
CA ALA A 79 -4.95 10.86 -8.64
C ALA A 79 -4.01 9.68 -8.83
N ASP A 80 -2.72 9.85 -8.52
CA ASP A 80 -1.71 8.91 -8.97
C ASP A 80 -0.96 8.17 -7.87
N THR A 81 -1.24 8.45 -6.61
CA THR A 81 -0.56 7.79 -5.51
C THR A 81 -1.21 6.45 -5.20
N SER A 82 -0.41 5.40 -5.16
CA SER A 82 -0.86 4.07 -4.75
C SER A 82 -0.47 3.83 -3.30
N PHE A 83 -1.38 3.28 -2.51
CA PHE A 83 -1.15 3.04 -1.09
C PHE A 83 -0.97 1.56 -0.82
N VAL A 84 0.11 1.22 -0.12
CA VAL A 84 0.33 -0.12 0.41
C VAL A 84 0.28 0.00 1.92
N MET A 85 -0.69 -0.65 2.54
CA MET A 85 -0.86 -0.55 3.98
C MET A 85 0.05 -1.53 4.70
N ILE A 86 0.58 -1.10 5.84
CA ILE A 86 1.35 -1.96 6.73
C ILE A 86 0.47 -2.23 7.94
N THR A 87 0.28 -3.48 8.29
CA THR A 87 -0.67 -3.85 9.34
C THR A 87 -0.11 -4.94 10.23
N ALA A 88 -0.54 -4.95 11.49
CA ALA A 88 -0.26 -6.07 12.37
C ALA A 88 -1.21 -7.23 12.03
N ALA A 89 -0.79 -8.44 12.32
CA ALA A 89 -1.56 -9.63 11.96
C ALA A 89 -2.96 -9.66 12.56
N SER A 90 -3.19 -8.92 13.65
CA SER A 90 -4.47 -8.89 14.33
C SER A 90 -5.44 -7.82 13.81
N SER A 91 -5.10 -7.13 12.73
CA SER A 91 -5.85 -5.95 12.28
C SER A 91 -6.70 -6.22 11.04
N GLU A 92 -7.43 -7.33 11.02
CA GLU A 92 -8.21 -7.73 9.85
C GLU A 92 -9.29 -6.71 9.49
N ASN A 93 -10.00 -6.18 10.47
CA ASN A 93 -11.04 -5.19 10.21
C ASN A 93 -10.47 -3.90 9.63
N LEU A 94 -9.34 -3.47 10.16
CA LEU A 94 -8.68 -2.28 9.66
C LEU A 94 -8.15 -2.49 8.24
N THR A 95 -7.68 -3.69 7.96
CA THR A 95 -7.20 -4.03 6.62
C THR A 95 -8.34 -3.97 5.60
N ALA A 96 -9.51 -4.52 5.96
CA ALA A 96 -10.68 -4.46 5.11
C ALA A 96 -11.12 -3.02 4.86
N ASP A 97 -11.10 -2.19 5.90
CA ASP A 97 -11.42 -0.77 5.77
C ASP A 97 -10.45 -0.05 4.83
N ALA A 98 -9.16 -0.37 4.95
CA ALA A 98 -8.15 0.23 4.09
C ALA A 98 -8.40 -0.08 2.62
N PHE A 99 -8.78 -1.31 2.29
CA PHE A 99 -9.11 -1.66 0.92
C PHE A 99 -10.34 -0.94 0.41
N ARG A 100 -11.36 -0.82 1.26
CA ARG A 100 -12.56 -0.06 0.88
C ARG A 100 -12.24 1.41 0.61
N MET A 101 -11.25 1.94 1.32
CA MET A 101 -10.85 3.34 1.15
C MET A 101 -9.86 3.54 0.01
N GLY A 102 -9.42 2.45 -0.64
CA GLY A 102 -8.63 2.57 -1.84
C GLY A 102 -7.18 2.11 -1.75
N ALA A 103 -6.80 1.37 -0.71
CA ALA A 103 -5.47 0.78 -0.65
C ALA A 103 -5.32 -0.29 -1.71
N CYS A 104 -4.13 -0.37 -2.32
CA CYS A 104 -3.86 -1.34 -3.38
C CYS A 104 -3.46 -2.71 -2.84
N TYR A 105 -2.62 -2.69 -1.82
CA TYR A 105 -2.09 -3.91 -1.19
C TYR A 105 -1.92 -3.68 0.29
N TYR A 106 -1.67 -4.76 1.01
CA TYR A 106 -1.23 -4.66 2.39
C TYR A 106 -0.05 -5.59 2.62
N ILE A 107 0.72 -5.30 3.66
CA ILE A 107 1.83 -6.13 4.10
C ILE A 107 1.67 -6.31 5.60
N VAL A 108 1.78 -7.55 6.06
CA VAL A 108 1.62 -7.88 7.47
C VAL A 108 3.00 -7.89 8.14
N LYS A 109 3.08 -7.32 9.32
CA LYS A 109 4.29 -7.35 10.14
C LYS A 109 4.43 -8.69 10.84
N PRO A 110 5.64 -9.23 10.93
CA PRO A 110 6.88 -8.77 10.33
C PRO A 110 6.92 -9.07 8.84
N PHE A 111 7.49 -8.15 8.07
CA PHE A 111 7.53 -8.32 6.62
C PHE A 111 8.92 -8.73 6.16
N SER A 112 8.97 -9.36 4.99
CA SER A 112 10.22 -9.76 4.36
C SER A 112 10.58 -8.78 3.25
N LYS A 113 11.86 -8.77 2.89
CA LYS A 113 12.33 -7.99 1.75
C LYS A 113 11.57 -8.37 0.48
N GLU A 114 11.38 -9.66 0.27
CA GLU A 114 10.70 -10.17 -0.92
C GLU A 114 9.26 -9.69 -1.00
N ALA A 115 8.54 -9.70 0.13
CA ALA A 115 7.16 -9.25 0.16
C ALA A 115 7.05 -7.77 -0.20
N VAL A 116 7.94 -6.96 0.35
CA VAL A 116 7.94 -5.52 0.10
C VAL A 116 8.24 -5.23 -1.37
N LEU A 117 9.31 -5.79 -1.89
CA LEU A 117 9.72 -5.53 -3.27
C LEU A 117 8.75 -6.11 -4.28
N ASP A 118 8.12 -7.23 -3.94
CA ASP A 118 7.08 -7.80 -4.80
C ASP A 118 5.93 -6.82 -5.02
N LYS A 119 5.47 -6.16 -3.96
CA LYS A 119 4.38 -5.18 -4.10
C LYS A 119 4.79 -3.99 -4.95
N VAL A 120 6.02 -3.53 -4.78
CA VAL A 120 6.52 -2.43 -5.61
C VAL A 120 6.55 -2.83 -7.08
N HIS A 121 7.07 -4.01 -7.37
CA HIS A 121 7.17 -4.46 -8.76
C HIS A 121 5.80 -4.68 -9.40
N ARG A 122 4.83 -5.19 -8.65
CA ARG A 122 3.47 -5.34 -9.15
C ARG A 122 2.84 -4.01 -9.48
N LEU A 123 3.00 -3.02 -8.59
CA LEU A 123 2.46 -1.70 -8.84
C LEU A 123 3.16 -1.00 -9.99
N LYS A 124 4.47 -1.17 -10.10
CA LYS A 124 5.22 -0.61 -11.21
C LYS A 124 4.73 -1.17 -12.53
N ASN A 125 4.55 -2.48 -12.61
CA ASN A 125 4.06 -3.12 -13.82
C ASN A 125 2.65 -2.67 -14.16
N TYR A 126 1.80 -2.53 -13.16
CA TYR A 126 0.45 -2.03 -13.36
C TYR A 126 0.48 -0.60 -13.92
N ARG A 127 1.29 0.27 -13.31
CA ARG A 127 1.38 1.66 -13.74
C ARG A 127 1.91 1.77 -15.17
N ASN A 128 2.88 0.95 -15.52
CA ASN A 128 3.43 0.93 -16.88
C ASN A 128 2.38 0.49 -17.90
N ARG A 129 1.60 -0.53 -17.57
CA ARG A 129 0.53 -0.98 -18.46
C ARG A 129 -0.58 0.04 -18.59
N ALA A 130 -0.96 0.69 -17.50
CA ALA A 130 -1.96 1.73 -17.53
C ALA A 130 -1.50 2.90 -18.39
N SER A 131 -0.22 3.24 -18.32
CA SER A 131 0.35 4.30 -19.14
C SER A 131 0.33 3.91 -20.62
N THR A 132 0.66 2.65 -20.93
CA THR A 132 0.65 2.15 -22.31
C THR A 132 -0.77 2.15 -22.88
N LEU A 133 -1.75 1.90 -22.05
CA LEU A 133 -3.15 1.88 -22.45
C LEU A 133 -3.81 3.24 -22.28
N ALA A 134 -3.01 4.26 -22.06
CA ALA A 134 -3.53 5.61 -21.82
C ALA A 134 -4.40 6.08 -22.97
N GLY A 135 -5.46 6.77 -22.62
CA GLY A 135 -6.41 7.25 -23.59
C GLY A 135 -7.62 6.36 -23.75
N SER A 136 -7.52 5.10 -23.39
CA SER A 136 -8.66 4.20 -23.50
C SER A 136 -9.54 4.26 -22.24
N ARG A 137 -8.95 4.09 -21.09
CA ARG A 137 -9.72 4.04 -19.85
C ARG A 137 -8.79 4.07 -18.64
N LYS A 138 -9.18 4.81 -17.63
CA LYS A 138 -8.51 4.72 -16.34
C LYS A 138 -9.04 3.50 -15.60
N VAL A 139 -8.13 2.65 -15.18
CA VAL A 139 -8.47 1.51 -14.33
C VAL A 139 -7.92 1.82 -12.95
N GLU A 140 -8.78 1.73 -11.95
CA GLU A 140 -8.37 1.98 -10.58
C GLU A 140 -7.41 0.89 -10.12
N PRO A 141 -6.21 1.25 -9.61
CA PRO A 141 -5.29 0.24 -9.09
C PRO A 141 -5.93 -0.65 -8.03
N TYR A 142 -6.80 -0.07 -7.22
CA TYR A 142 -7.52 -0.81 -6.20
C TYR A 142 -8.32 -1.97 -6.81
N MET A 143 -9.06 -1.73 -7.89
CA MET A 143 -9.87 -2.77 -8.49
C MET A 143 -9.03 -3.91 -9.06
N VAL A 144 -7.94 -3.54 -9.75
CA VAL A 144 -7.04 -4.54 -10.30
C VAL A 144 -6.39 -5.35 -9.19
N SER A 145 -5.95 -4.67 -8.15
CA SER A 145 -5.31 -5.33 -7.02
C SER A 145 -6.28 -6.25 -6.28
N ALA A 146 -7.53 -5.82 -6.11
CA ALA A 146 -8.53 -6.63 -5.42
C ALA A 146 -8.79 -7.92 -6.18
N GLU A 147 -8.91 -7.86 -7.49
CA GLU A 147 -9.10 -9.06 -8.29
C GLU A 147 -7.88 -9.97 -8.23
N TYR A 148 -6.71 -9.38 -8.37
CA TYR A 148 -5.47 -10.14 -8.32
C TYR A 148 -5.32 -10.85 -6.99
N GLU A 149 -5.52 -10.13 -5.90
CA GLU A 149 -5.40 -10.70 -4.57
C GLU A 149 -6.44 -11.80 -4.35
N ARG A 150 -7.64 -11.62 -4.87
CA ARG A 150 -8.67 -12.65 -4.76
C ARG A 150 -8.21 -13.94 -5.42
N GLN A 151 -7.62 -13.86 -6.60
CA GLN A 151 -7.13 -15.03 -7.31
C GLN A 151 -5.95 -15.67 -6.60
N ASN A 152 -5.02 -14.85 -6.15
CA ASN A 152 -3.81 -15.37 -5.52
C ASN A 152 -4.02 -15.89 -4.13
N LEU A 153 -4.94 -15.26 -3.39
CA LEU A 153 -5.20 -15.65 -2.02
C LEU A 153 -6.31 -16.69 -1.91
N GLU A 154 -6.93 -17.06 -3.02
CA GLU A 154 -8.06 -17.97 -2.96
C GLU A 154 -7.72 -19.27 -2.23
N SER A 155 -6.57 -19.85 -2.50
CA SER A 155 -6.16 -21.07 -1.80
C SER A 155 -5.76 -20.78 -0.35
N ASP A 156 -4.97 -19.72 -0.13
CA ASP A 156 -4.50 -19.39 1.21
C ASP A 156 -5.63 -18.91 2.11
N VAL A 157 -6.47 -18.03 1.59
CA VAL A 157 -7.61 -17.50 2.34
C VAL A 157 -8.62 -18.61 2.61
N THR A 158 -8.83 -19.49 1.64
CA THR A 158 -9.71 -20.64 1.82
C THR A 158 -9.26 -21.46 3.02
N GLN A 159 -7.97 -21.73 3.11
CA GLN A 159 -7.43 -22.48 4.23
C GLN A 159 -7.63 -21.76 5.54
N ILE A 160 -7.36 -20.47 5.58
CA ILE A 160 -7.53 -19.67 6.79
C ILE A 160 -8.99 -19.64 7.22
N LEU A 161 -9.90 -19.45 6.28
CA LEU A 161 -11.32 -19.40 6.60
C LEU A 161 -11.82 -20.73 7.15
N HIS A 162 -11.30 -21.84 6.66
CA HIS A 162 -11.62 -23.15 7.20
C HIS A 162 -11.19 -23.27 8.65
N GLU A 163 -10.01 -22.78 8.96
CA GLU A 163 -9.47 -22.85 10.31
C GLU A 163 -10.32 -22.07 11.31
N ILE A 164 -10.90 -20.96 10.90
CA ILE A 164 -11.75 -20.15 11.78
C ILE A 164 -13.22 -20.47 11.65
N GLY A 165 -13.57 -21.52 10.88
CA GLY A 165 -14.92 -22.00 10.78
C GLY A 165 -15.83 -21.25 9.82
N ILE A 166 -15.27 -20.40 8.98
CA ILE A 166 -16.03 -19.66 7.98
C ILE A 166 -15.90 -20.37 6.63
N PRO A 167 -17.02 -20.79 6.01
CA PRO A 167 -16.92 -21.41 4.70
C PRO A 167 -16.32 -20.48 3.67
N ALA A 168 -15.36 -20.98 2.91
CA ALA A 168 -14.65 -20.15 1.96
C ALA A 168 -15.51 -19.69 0.78
N HIS A 169 -16.57 -20.40 0.51
CA HIS A 169 -17.45 -20.11 -0.63
C HIS A 169 -18.61 -19.18 -0.31
N ILE A 170 -18.63 -18.63 0.88
CA ILE A 170 -19.64 -17.64 1.23
C ILE A 170 -19.43 -16.40 0.38
N LYS A 171 -20.48 -15.94 -0.21
CA LYS A 171 -20.45 -14.79 -1.11
C LYS A 171 -21.18 -13.61 -0.55
#